data_9f1ebbd594f3dbdaeeba2b2e8958fa5a
#
_entry.id   9f1ebbd594f3dbdaeeba2b2e8958fa5a
#
_cell.length_a   1.000
_cell.length_b   1.000
_cell.length_c   1.000
_cell.angle_alpha   90.00
_cell.angle_beta   90.00
_cell.angle_gamma   90.00
#
_symmetry.space_group_name_H-M   'P 1'
#
loop_
_entity.id
_entity.type
_entity.pdbx_description
1 polymer ?
#
loop_
_entity_poly.entity_id
_entity_poly.type
_entity_poly.pdbx_seq_one_letter_code
_entity_poly.pdbx_strand_id
1 'polypeptide(L)'
;MDIPVADRLYVTSFEEIIWGAVLVAMTMATHGFGMLLVLRLTGALKLRFDRTPSFAKGMSTLILTSWMILLVHLIEVFTWALFFLWKDALAVPAGKGNASLSYYFGLMDYTTLGSNYNLKDRWRLLEGMIAMAGLLTFAWSTGVLLTVVQDFQDQQMQLLKRRREKHRPQTELSAHGTGIASVSPASRP
;
A
#
# COMPACT_ATOMS: atom_id res chain seq x y z
N MET A 1 29.34 3.62 -43.99
CA MET A 1 28.88 4.97 -43.61
C MET A 1 28.48 4.88 -42.15
N ASP A 2 29.44 5.20 -41.24
CA ASP A 2 29.22 5.06 -39.79
C ASP A 2 28.41 6.23 -39.30
N ILE A 3 27.21 5.95 -38.81
CA ILE A 3 26.35 6.92 -38.17
C ILE A 3 27.08 7.38 -36.91
N PRO A 4 27.23 8.70 -36.68
CA PRO A 4 27.87 9.20 -35.46
C PRO A 4 27.27 8.63 -34.22
N VAL A 5 28.08 8.27 -33.23
CA VAL A 5 27.65 7.66 -31.96
C VAL A 5 26.56 8.48 -31.26
N ALA A 6 26.63 9.82 -31.38
CA ALA A 6 25.63 10.75 -30.85
C ALA A 6 24.23 10.53 -31.43
N ASP A 7 24.11 10.27 -32.73
CA ASP A 7 22.80 10.02 -33.39
C ASP A 7 22.19 8.68 -32.95
N ARG A 8 23.03 7.67 -32.72
CA ARG A 8 22.55 6.37 -32.20
C ARG A 8 22.02 6.47 -30.75
N LEU A 9 22.67 7.26 -29.94
CA LEU A 9 22.22 7.50 -28.55
C LEU A 9 20.89 8.26 -28.50
N TYR A 10 20.70 9.24 -29.39
CA TYR A 10 19.48 10.06 -29.41
C TYR A 10 18.26 9.26 -29.87
N VAL A 11 18.36 8.45 -30.91
CA VAL A 11 17.26 7.63 -31.47
C VAL A 11 16.85 6.51 -30.50
N THR A 12 17.80 5.89 -29.82
CA THR A 12 17.51 4.85 -28.81
C THR A 12 16.83 5.41 -27.56
N SER A 13 17.18 6.61 -27.14
CA SER A 13 16.58 7.25 -25.95
C SER A 13 15.10 7.55 -26.11
N PHE A 14 14.60 7.84 -27.31
CA PHE A 14 13.17 8.16 -27.52
C PHE A 14 12.26 6.92 -27.40
N GLU A 15 12.65 5.80 -28.01
CA GLU A 15 11.91 4.52 -27.86
C GLU A 15 11.86 4.08 -26.38
N GLU A 16 12.96 4.20 -25.68
CA GLU A 16 13.10 3.87 -24.28
C GLU A 16 12.18 4.71 -23.39
N ILE A 17 12.12 6.02 -23.60
CA ILE A 17 11.25 6.93 -22.87
C ILE A 17 9.77 6.56 -23.07
N ILE A 18 9.35 6.28 -24.32
CA ILE A 18 7.97 5.90 -24.61
C ILE A 18 7.60 4.59 -23.87
N TRP A 19 8.42 3.54 -24.00
CA TRP A 19 8.16 2.28 -23.31
C TRP A 19 8.17 2.42 -21.80
N GLY A 20 9.11 3.21 -21.27
CA GLY A 20 9.17 3.50 -19.84
C GLY A 20 7.91 4.22 -19.36
N ALA A 21 7.45 5.25 -20.09
CA ALA A 21 6.21 5.96 -19.75
C ALA A 21 4.98 5.02 -19.79
N VAL A 22 4.89 4.14 -20.78
CA VAL A 22 3.82 3.13 -20.88
C VAL A 22 3.87 2.17 -19.67
N LEU A 23 5.05 1.67 -19.31
CA LEU A 23 5.22 0.76 -18.19
C LEU A 23 4.88 1.44 -16.87
N VAL A 24 5.32 2.67 -16.64
CA VAL A 24 4.94 3.46 -15.46
C VAL A 24 3.43 3.67 -15.41
N ALA A 25 2.80 4.05 -16.52
CA ALA A 25 1.34 4.22 -16.59
C ALA A 25 0.60 2.90 -16.28
N MET A 26 1.07 1.76 -16.81
CA MET A 26 0.53 0.44 -16.50
C MET A 26 0.69 0.11 -15.01
N THR A 27 1.85 0.39 -14.43
CA THR A 27 2.11 0.20 -12.99
C THR A 27 1.12 1.03 -12.17
N MET A 28 0.95 2.31 -12.47
CA MET A 28 0.00 3.18 -11.77
C MET A 28 -1.45 2.70 -11.90
N ALA A 29 -1.85 2.24 -13.09
CA ALA A 29 -3.18 1.68 -13.30
C ALA A 29 -3.39 0.39 -12.50
N THR A 30 -2.44 -0.55 -12.57
CA THR A 30 -2.48 -1.81 -11.80
C THR A 30 -2.54 -1.53 -10.30
N HIS A 31 -1.71 -0.59 -9.82
CA HIS A 31 -1.71 -0.15 -8.43
C HIS A 31 -3.07 0.42 -8.00
N GLY A 32 -3.60 1.37 -8.75
CA GLY A 32 -4.90 1.99 -8.46
C GLY A 32 -6.04 0.97 -8.38
N PHE A 33 -6.14 0.06 -9.37
CA PHE A 33 -7.11 -1.03 -9.34
C PHE A 33 -6.88 -2.00 -8.17
N GLY A 34 -5.62 -2.36 -7.91
CA GLY A 34 -5.23 -3.20 -6.78
C GLY A 34 -5.64 -2.59 -5.45
N MET A 35 -5.37 -1.31 -5.22
CA MET A 35 -5.76 -0.59 -4.01
C MET A 35 -7.28 -0.50 -3.84
N LEU A 36 -8.04 -0.25 -4.90
CA LEU A 36 -9.51 -0.29 -4.85
C LEU A 36 -10.02 -1.68 -4.44
N LEU A 37 -9.43 -2.75 -4.96
CA LEU A 37 -9.78 -4.11 -4.59
C LEU A 37 -9.44 -4.38 -3.12
N VAL A 38 -8.25 -3.99 -2.67
CA VAL A 38 -7.81 -4.11 -1.27
C VAL A 38 -8.80 -3.42 -0.33
N LEU A 39 -9.17 -2.17 -0.61
CA LEU A 39 -10.12 -1.41 0.21
C LEU A 39 -11.51 -2.07 0.25
N ARG A 40 -12.02 -2.56 -0.89
CA ARG A 40 -13.31 -3.28 -0.95
C ARG A 40 -13.28 -4.56 -0.13
N LEU A 41 -12.23 -5.36 -0.25
CA LEU A 41 -12.10 -6.63 0.49
C LEU A 41 -11.91 -6.39 1.98
N THR A 42 -11.11 -5.39 2.37
CA THR A 42 -10.93 -4.98 3.77
C THR A 42 -12.26 -4.50 4.37
N GLY A 43 -13.05 -3.70 3.62
CA GLY A 43 -14.38 -3.28 4.04
C GLY A 43 -15.35 -4.44 4.22
N ALA A 44 -15.37 -5.40 3.29
CA ALA A 44 -16.19 -6.60 3.39
C ALA A 44 -15.81 -7.48 4.59
N LEU A 45 -14.51 -7.60 4.90
CA LEU A 45 -14.03 -8.32 6.08
C LEU A 45 -14.46 -7.63 7.38
N LYS A 46 -14.36 -6.30 7.45
CA LYS A 46 -14.84 -5.52 8.60
C LYS A 46 -16.32 -5.81 8.87
N LEU A 47 -17.18 -5.74 7.86
CA LEU A 47 -18.62 -6.02 8.00
C LEU A 47 -18.92 -7.45 8.52
N ARG A 48 -18.12 -8.43 8.15
CA ARG A 48 -18.26 -9.80 8.67
C ARG A 48 -17.83 -9.94 10.12
N PHE A 49 -16.82 -9.16 10.57
CA PHE A 49 -16.27 -9.25 11.91
C PHE A 49 -16.94 -8.32 12.93
N ASP A 50 -17.73 -7.34 12.49
CA ASP A 50 -18.40 -6.36 13.36
C ASP A 50 -19.43 -6.99 14.33
N ARG A 51 -19.92 -8.18 14.03
CA ARG A 51 -20.88 -8.89 14.92
C ARG A 51 -20.29 -9.23 16.30
N THR A 52 -18.97 -9.34 16.42
CA THR A 52 -18.27 -9.57 17.69
C THR A 52 -16.90 -8.90 17.64
N PRO A 53 -16.80 -7.62 18.05
CA PRO A 53 -15.53 -6.89 18.01
C PRO A 53 -14.50 -7.55 18.93
N SER A 54 -13.36 -7.95 18.37
CA SER A 54 -12.24 -8.56 19.08
C SER A 54 -10.94 -7.99 18.57
N PHE A 55 -9.97 -7.75 19.47
CA PHE A 55 -8.63 -7.31 19.11
C PHE A 55 -7.98 -8.23 18.05
N ALA A 56 -8.10 -9.55 18.22
CA ALA A 56 -7.54 -10.52 17.27
C ALA A 56 -8.09 -10.37 15.86
N LYS A 57 -9.39 -10.08 15.69
CA LYS A 57 -10.01 -9.89 14.39
C LYS A 57 -9.52 -8.61 13.69
N GLY A 58 -9.37 -7.52 14.45
CA GLY A 58 -8.79 -6.29 13.91
C GLY A 58 -7.35 -6.48 13.46
N MET A 59 -6.53 -7.15 14.27
CA MET A 59 -5.15 -7.47 13.92
C MET A 59 -5.08 -8.38 12.67
N SER A 60 -5.94 -9.39 12.56
CA SER A 60 -6.01 -10.25 11.37
C SER A 60 -6.37 -9.46 10.11
N THR A 61 -7.27 -8.47 10.22
CA THR A 61 -7.63 -7.60 9.10
C THR A 61 -6.43 -6.76 8.65
N LEU A 62 -5.65 -6.20 9.57
CA LEU A 62 -4.43 -5.44 9.25
C LEU A 62 -3.40 -6.32 8.53
N ILE A 63 -3.11 -7.51 9.07
CA ILE A 63 -2.15 -8.44 8.46
C ILE A 63 -2.60 -8.83 7.06
N LEU A 64 -3.88 -9.20 6.89
CA LEU A 64 -4.41 -9.59 5.59
C LEU A 64 -4.35 -8.43 4.58
N THR A 65 -4.70 -7.21 5.01
CA THR A 65 -4.59 -6.02 4.16
C THR A 65 -3.16 -5.78 3.72
N SER A 66 -2.18 -5.89 4.62
CA SER A 66 -0.76 -5.75 4.29
C SER A 66 -0.29 -6.79 3.28
N TRP A 67 -0.71 -8.05 3.42
CA TRP A 67 -0.44 -9.12 2.46
C TRP A 67 -1.04 -8.84 1.08
N MET A 68 -2.26 -8.32 1.02
CA MET A 68 -2.92 -7.97 -0.24
C MET A 68 -2.19 -6.83 -0.95
N ILE A 69 -1.73 -5.81 -0.21
CA ILE A 69 -0.90 -4.72 -0.74
C ILE A 69 0.40 -5.28 -1.31
N LEU A 70 1.09 -6.16 -0.57
CA LEU A 70 2.31 -6.80 -1.05
C LEU A 70 2.07 -7.57 -2.36
N LEU A 71 0.97 -8.31 -2.48
CA LEU A 71 0.63 -9.04 -3.71
C LEU A 71 0.44 -8.09 -4.90
N VAL A 72 -0.14 -6.90 -4.71
CA VAL A 72 -0.27 -5.89 -5.76
C VAL A 72 1.13 -5.47 -6.24
N HIS A 73 2.06 -5.17 -5.36
CA HIS A 73 3.44 -4.83 -5.74
C HIS A 73 4.16 -5.96 -6.48
N LEU A 74 3.96 -7.21 -6.07
CA LEU A 74 4.55 -8.35 -6.78
C LEU A 74 4.01 -8.51 -8.20
N ILE A 75 2.73 -8.19 -8.45
CA ILE A 75 2.12 -8.17 -9.78
C ILE A 75 2.73 -7.03 -10.63
N GLU A 76 2.98 -5.87 -10.05
CA GLU A 76 3.61 -4.74 -10.73
C GLU A 76 5.04 -5.09 -11.16
N VAL A 77 5.84 -5.65 -10.27
CA VAL A 77 7.19 -6.16 -10.59
C VAL A 77 7.13 -7.21 -11.71
N PHE A 78 6.13 -8.09 -11.68
CA PHE A 78 5.93 -9.11 -12.71
C PHE A 78 5.66 -8.48 -14.08
N THR A 79 4.92 -7.37 -14.15
CA THR A 79 4.66 -6.63 -15.39
C THR A 79 5.97 -6.12 -16.02
N TRP A 80 6.87 -5.54 -15.21
CA TRP A 80 8.19 -5.10 -15.66
C TRP A 80 9.07 -6.28 -16.09
N ALA A 81 9.07 -7.36 -15.30
CA ALA A 81 9.83 -8.56 -15.62
C ALA A 81 9.42 -9.19 -16.95
N LEU A 82 8.13 -9.22 -17.26
CA LEU A 82 7.62 -9.69 -18.55
C LEU A 82 8.15 -8.83 -19.70
N PHE A 83 8.18 -7.51 -19.55
CA PHE A 83 8.73 -6.61 -20.55
C PHE A 83 10.23 -6.87 -20.75
N PHE A 84 11.02 -6.97 -19.66
CA PHE A 84 12.45 -7.24 -19.75
C PHE A 84 12.74 -8.58 -20.41
N LEU A 85 11.94 -9.59 -20.13
CA LEU A 85 12.05 -10.90 -20.78
C LEU A 85 11.67 -10.82 -22.28
N TRP A 86 10.55 -10.15 -22.59
CA TRP A 86 10.06 -10.02 -23.97
C TRP A 86 11.02 -9.25 -24.88
N LYS A 87 11.62 -8.19 -24.39
CA LYS A 87 12.57 -7.35 -25.13
C LYS A 87 14.03 -7.85 -25.03
N ASP A 88 14.27 -8.95 -24.32
CA ASP A 88 15.62 -9.42 -23.99
C ASP A 88 16.52 -8.25 -23.52
N ALA A 89 15.98 -7.49 -22.56
CA ALA A 89 16.53 -6.21 -22.17
C ALA A 89 17.78 -6.32 -21.28
N LEU A 90 17.98 -7.46 -20.59
CA LEU A 90 19.11 -7.68 -19.69
C LEU A 90 20.42 -7.86 -20.44
N ALA A 91 21.49 -7.23 -19.96
CA ALA A 91 22.85 -7.35 -20.48
C ALA A 91 23.55 -8.63 -19.94
N VAL A 92 23.02 -9.80 -20.31
CA VAL A 92 23.55 -11.11 -19.93
C VAL A 92 24.01 -11.88 -21.18
N PRO A 93 24.94 -12.86 -21.05
CA PRO A 93 25.35 -13.69 -22.18
C PRO A 93 24.15 -14.36 -22.85
N ALA A 94 24.21 -14.50 -24.17
CA ALA A 94 23.15 -15.09 -24.98
C ALA A 94 22.68 -16.44 -24.39
N GLY A 95 21.36 -16.62 -24.27
CA GLY A 95 20.75 -17.84 -23.72
C GLY A 95 20.75 -17.97 -22.19
N LYS A 96 21.30 -16.99 -21.45
CA LYS A 96 21.26 -16.97 -19.98
C LYS A 96 20.14 -16.10 -19.38
N GLY A 97 19.49 -15.26 -20.20
CA GLY A 97 18.30 -14.53 -19.77
C GLY A 97 17.12 -15.48 -19.58
N ASN A 98 16.46 -15.42 -18.43
CA ASN A 98 15.29 -16.22 -18.11
C ASN A 98 14.28 -15.41 -17.28
N ALA A 99 13.06 -15.91 -17.13
CA ALA A 99 11.99 -15.25 -16.40
C ALA A 99 12.36 -14.97 -14.94
N SER A 100 13.05 -15.90 -14.27
CA SER A 100 13.47 -15.73 -12.87
C SER A 100 14.47 -14.59 -12.71
N LEU A 101 15.44 -14.48 -13.62
CA LEU A 101 16.41 -13.40 -13.61
C LEU A 101 15.78 -12.04 -13.90
N SER A 102 14.85 -11.99 -14.88
CA SER A 102 14.11 -10.76 -15.20
C SER A 102 13.25 -10.30 -14.03
N TYR A 103 12.64 -11.25 -13.31
CA TYR A 103 11.85 -10.95 -12.12
C TYR A 103 12.73 -10.48 -10.95
N TYR A 104 13.84 -11.15 -10.72
CA TYR A 104 14.83 -10.75 -9.71
C TYR A 104 15.33 -9.33 -9.97
N PHE A 105 15.76 -9.05 -11.22
CA PHE A 105 16.20 -7.72 -11.63
C PHE A 105 15.12 -6.67 -11.37
N GLY A 106 13.89 -6.94 -11.85
CA GLY A 106 12.76 -6.03 -11.64
C GLY A 106 12.46 -5.79 -10.16
N LEU A 107 12.54 -6.81 -9.30
CA LEU A 107 12.32 -6.69 -7.87
C LEU A 107 13.38 -5.80 -7.21
N MET A 108 14.66 -5.99 -7.55
CA MET A 108 15.77 -5.23 -6.98
C MET A 108 15.69 -3.75 -7.36
N ASP A 109 15.39 -3.45 -8.62
CA ASP A 109 15.31 -2.07 -9.10
C ASP A 109 14.01 -1.38 -8.66
N TYR A 110 12.88 -2.10 -8.64
CA TYR A 110 11.61 -1.58 -8.14
C TYR A 110 11.70 -1.18 -6.66
N THR A 111 12.47 -1.91 -5.86
CA THR A 111 12.73 -1.60 -4.45
C THR A 111 13.89 -0.62 -4.25
N THR A 112 14.49 -0.10 -5.32
CA THR A 112 15.64 0.81 -5.29
C THR A 112 16.92 0.22 -4.67
N LEU A 113 16.99 -1.08 -4.48
CA LEU A 113 18.19 -1.73 -3.96
C LEU A 113 19.30 -1.81 -5.01
N GLY A 114 18.92 -1.84 -6.28
CA GLY A 114 19.82 -2.07 -7.40
C GLY A 114 20.26 -3.53 -7.50
N SER A 115 20.61 -3.98 -8.68
CA SER A 115 21.07 -5.32 -8.94
C SER A 115 22.53 -5.34 -9.46
N ASN A 116 23.19 -6.52 -9.40
CA ASN A 116 24.49 -6.71 -10.05
C ASN A 116 24.37 -6.92 -11.57
N TYR A 117 23.16 -6.93 -12.10
CA TYR A 117 22.88 -7.01 -13.51
C TYR A 117 22.46 -5.64 -14.01
N ASN A 118 22.80 -5.33 -15.27
CA ASN A 118 22.44 -4.09 -15.92
C ASN A 118 21.51 -4.37 -17.11
N LEU A 119 20.75 -3.37 -17.52
CA LEU A 119 20.06 -3.41 -18.79
C LEU A 119 21.05 -3.12 -19.93
N LYS A 120 20.72 -3.57 -21.14
CA LYS A 120 21.44 -3.18 -22.38
C LYS A 120 21.33 -1.67 -22.54
N ASP A 121 22.36 -1.04 -23.13
CA ASP A 121 22.46 0.43 -23.23
C ASP A 121 21.19 1.10 -23.76
N ARG A 122 20.48 0.47 -24.69
CA ARG A 122 19.21 0.97 -25.25
C ARG A 122 18.03 0.95 -24.24
N TRP A 123 18.16 0.32 -23.08
CA TRP A 123 17.10 0.19 -22.07
C TRP A 123 17.52 0.70 -20.69
N ARG A 124 18.68 1.32 -20.61
CA ARG A 124 19.32 1.71 -19.33
C ARG A 124 18.49 2.71 -18.53
N LEU A 125 17.75 3.60 -19.19
CA LEU A 125 16.89 4.58 -18.52
C LEU A 125 15.75 3.93 -17.76
N LEU A 126 15.31 2.72 -18.16
CA LEU A 126 14.22 2.00 -17.50
C LEU A 126 14.55 1.61 -16.06
N GLU A 127 15.85 1.47 -15.70
CA GLU A 127 16.28 1.21 -14.33
C GLU A 127 15.81 2.35 -13.39
N GLY A 128 16.01 3.60 -13.80
CA GLY A 128 15.51 4.75 -13.04
C GLY A 128 13.98 4.87 -13.05
N MET A 129 13.34 4.50 -14.17
CA MET A 129 11.88 4.61 -14.29
C MET A 129 11.14 3.58 -13.45
N ILE A 130 11.64 2.35 -13.38
CA ILE A 130 11.08 1.32 -12.48
C ILE A 130 11.26 1.71 -11.01
N ALA A 131 12.42 2.27 -10.64
CA ALA A 131 12.68 2.76 -9.29
C ALA A 131 11.71 3.88 -8.89
N MET A 132 11.49 4.86 -9.78
CA MET A 132 10.50 5.93 -9.54
C MET A 132 9.08 5.38 -9.40
N ALA A 133 8.68 4.43 -10.25
CA ALA A 133 7.38 3.78 -10.16
C ALA A 133 7.20 3.07 -8.80
N GLY A 134 8.21 2.32 -8.36
CA GLY A 134 8.22 1.64 -7.07
C GLY A 134 8.07 2.61 -5.90
N LEU A 135 8.87 3.68 -5.86
CA LEU A 135 8.79 4.69 -4.80
C LEU A 135 7.39 5.33 -4.72
N LEU A 136 6.79 5.66 -5.87
CA LEU A 136 5.48 6.30 -5.92
C LEU A 136 4.37 5.37 -5.42
N THR A 137 4.39 4.11 -5.82
CA THR A 137 3.41 3.11 -5.39
C THR A 137 3.57 2.73 -3.92
N PHE A 138 4.80 2.63 -3.40
CA PHE A 138 5.05 2.45 -1.96
C PHE A 138 4.52 3.63 -1.13
N ALA A 139 4.73 4.87 -1.58
CA ALA A 139 4.19 6.04 -0.90
C ALA A 139 2.66 6.00 -0.84
N TRP A 140 2.00 5.66 -1.95
CA TRP A 140 0.54 5.50 -2.01
C TRP A 140 0.04 4.38 -1.09
N SER A 141 0.65 3.19 -1.16
CA SER A 141 0.32 2.05 -0.29
C SER A 141 0.45 2.38 1.19
N THR A 142 1.48 3.13 1.57
CA THR A 142 1.69 3.58 2.96
C THR A 142 0.53 4.45 3.42
N GLY A 143 0.03 5.37 2.59
CA GLY A 143 -1.15 6.18 2.89
C GLY A 143 -2.41 5.34 3.13
N VAL A 144 -2.65 4.34 2.28
CA VAL A 144 -3.79 3.41 2.43
C VAL A 144 -3.65 2.58 3.71
N LEU A 145 -2.47 2.03 3.97
CA LEU A 145 -2.21 1.23 5.18
C LEU A 145 -2.40 2.07 6.45
N LEU A 146 -1.93 3.32 6.45
CA LEU A 146 -2.12 4.24 7.58
C LEU A 146 -3.60 4.46 7.89
N THR A 147 -4.44 4.65 6.87
CA THR A 147 -5.90 4.79 7.06
C THR A 147 -6.50 3.55 7.73
N VAL A 148 -6.10 2.35 7.31
CA VAL A 148 -6.60 1.10 7.91
C VAL A 148 -6.13 0.95 9.37
N VAL A 149 -4.90 1.36 9.68
CA VAL A 149 -4.36 1.37 11.05
C VAL A 149 -5.12 2.37 11.94
N GLN A 150 -5.39 3.57 11.45
CA GLN A 150 -6.16 4.59 12.19
C GLN A 150 -7.58 4.09 12.49
N ASP A 151 -8.28 3.53 11.52
CA ASP A 151 -9.59 2.93 11.73
C ASP A 151 -9.57 1.83 12.80
N PHE A 152 -8.54 1.01 12.83
CA PHE A 152 -8.36 -0.03 13.85
C PHE A 152 -8.16 0.59 15.25
N GLN A 153 -7.32 1.61 15.36
CA GLN A 153 -7.08 2.31 16.63
C GLN A 153 -8.36 2.96 17.16
N ASP A 154 -9.13 3.61 16.31
CA ASP A 154 -10.40 4.26 16.68
C ASP A 154 -11.42 3.23 17.21
N GLN A 155 -11.53 2.08 16.56
CA GLN A 155 -12.39 0.99 17.05
C GLN A 155 -11.94 0.50 18.43
N GLN A 156 -10.64 0.33 18.67
CA GLN A 156 -10.12 -0.06 19.98
C GLN A 156 -10.44 0.98 21.06
N MET A 157 -10.26 2.26 20.77
CA MET A 157 -10.58 3.35 21.70
C MET A 157 -12.07 3.38 22.04
N GLN A 158 -12.96 3.16 21.07
CA GLN A 158 -14.40 3.09 21.32
C GLN A 158 -14.77 1.91 22.23
N LEU A 159 -14.14 0.74 22.03
CA LEU A 159 -14.36 -0.42 22.88
C LEU A 159 -13.91 -0.18 24.33
N LEU A 160 -12.78 0.49 24.53
CA LEU A 160 -12.28 0.87 25.85
C LEU A 160 -13.22 1.87 26.55
N LYS A 161 -13.73 2.87 25.84
CA LYS A 161 -14.71 3.83 26.37
C LYS A 161 -15.98 3.12 26.83
N ARG A 162 -16.57 2.25 26.00
CA ARG A 162 -17.77 1.46 26.33
C ARG A 162 -17.55 0.55 27.56
N ARG A 163 -16.35 -0.03 27.71
CA ARG A 163 -16.02 -0.83 28.91
C ARG A 163 -15.94 0.03 30.15
N ARG A 164 -15.33 1.23 30.09
CA ARG A 164 -15.26 2.17 31.20
C ARG A 164 -16.65 2.65 31.65
N GLU A 165 -17.53 2.98 30.71
CA GLU A 165 -18.90 3.38 30.96
C GLU A 165 -19.69 2.28 31.66
N LYS A 166 -19.54 1.01 31.25
CA LYS A 166 -20.20 -0.13 31.91
C LYS A 166 -19.69 -0.42 33.34
N HIS A 167 -18.46 -0.02 33.65
CA HIS A 167 -17.84 -0.23 34.98
C HIS A 167 -17.90 1.03 35.84
N ARG A 168 -18.50 2.12 35.36
CA ARG A 168 -18.70 3.32 36.20
C ARG A 168 -19.76 3.00 37.27
N PRO A 169 -19.41 3.04 38.57
CA PRO A 169 -20.36 2.68 39.62
C PRO A 169 -21.56 3.62 39.56
N GLN A 170 -22.78 3.07 39.73
CA GLN A 170 -24.04 3.84 39.79
C GLN A 170 -24.07 4.82 40.96
N THR A 171 -23.09 4.78 41.83
CA THR A 171 -22.94 5.61 43.03
C THR A 171 -22.86 7.12 42.72
N GLU A 172 -22.35 7.53 41.56
CA GLU A 172 -22.30 8.96 41.21
C GLU A 172 -23.65 9.53 40.69
N LEU A 173 -24.52 8.69 40.10
CA LEU A 173 -25.85 9.12 39.68
C LEU A 173 -26.79 9.31 40.89
N SER A 174 -26.60 8.55 41.97
CA SER A 174 -27.32 8.62 43.20
C SER A 174 -26.98 9.89 44.02
N ALA A 175 -25.74 10.35 43.96
CA ALA A 175 -25.28 11.54 44.66
C ALA A 175 -25.82 12.86 44.09
N HIS A 176 -26.14 12.91 42.79
CA HIS A 176 -26.70 14.10 42.15
C HIS A 176 -28.23 14.17 42.26
N GLY A 177 -28.91 13.03 42.54
CA GLY A 177 -30.37 12.97 42.71
C GLY A 177 -30.86 13.38 44.11
N THR A 178 -30.01 13.34 45.12
CA THR A 178 -30.38 13.63 46.54
C THR A 178 -30.17 15.09 46.96
N GLY A 179 -29.59 15.93 46.10
CA GLY A 179 -29.29 17.33 46.41
C GLY A 179 -30.43 18.35 46.18
N ILE A 180 -31.58 17.94 45.65
CA ILE A 180 -32.66 18.91 45.26
C ILE A 180 -33.93 18.79 46.15
N ALA A 181 -33.94 17.90 47.11
CA ALA A 181 -35.17 17.62 47.88
C ALA A 181 -35.15 18.14 49.34
N SER A 182 -34.53 19.29 49.66
CA SER A 182 -34.65 19.94 50.97
C SER A 182 -34.67 21.46 50.87
N VAL A 183 -35.68 22.02 50.17
CA VAL A 183 -36.12 23.41 50.46
C VAL A 183 -37.54 23.32 50.99
N SER A 184 -37.63 23.21 52.32
CA SER A 184 -38.87 23.36 53.07
C SER A 184 -39.33 24.83 53.01
N PRO A 185 -40.60 25.17 52.71
CA PRO A 185 -41.08 26.53 52.84
C PRO A 185 -41.32 26.87 54.29
N ALA A 186 -40.56 27.83 54.84
CA ALA A 186 -40.78 28.42 56.15
C ALA A 186 -42.15 29.17 56.16
N SER A 187 -42.98 28.75 57.07
CA SER A 187 -44.20 29.45 57.53
C SER A 187 -43.90 30.87 57.98
N ARG A 188 -44.68 31.84 57.52
CA ARG A 188 -44.80 33.18 58.11
C ARG A 188 -46.09 33.27 58.89
N PRO A 189 -46.05 34.00 60.05
CA PRO A 189 -47.23 34.34 60.87
C PRO A 189 -48.06 35.43 60.22
#